data_256e65747968cbcdfb297ec448fe4d70
#
_entry.id   256e65747968cbcdfb297ec448fe4d70
#
_cell.length_a   1.000
_cell.length_b   1.000
_cell.length_c   1.000
_cell.angle_alpha   90.00
_cell.angle_beta   90.00
_cell.angle_gamma   90.00
#
_symmetry.space_group_name_H-M   'P 1'
#
loop_
_entity.id
_entity.type
_entity.pdbx_description
1 polymer ?
#
loop_
_entity_poly.entity_id
_entity_poly.type
_entity_poly.pdbx_seq_one_letter_code
_entity_poly.pdbx_strand_id
1 'polypeptide(L)'
;MNLTVAVLHGRLRGEMRWRASLIAVLALVVGGCGQNGNDAAGRGKQVYLTECIACHNIDPAKDGPLGPAVKGSSQELLEAKVLRGSYPPGYTPKRPTALMLPMPKLAAKIPDLAAFLR
;
A
#
# COMPACT_ATOMS: atom_id res chain seq x y z
N MET A 1 -21.79 -10.58 64.98
CA MET A 1 -22.62 -10.32 63.75
C MET A 1 -21.80 -9.53 62.77
N ASN A 2 -21.54 -10.09 61.58
CA ASN A 2 -21.13 -9.41 60.33
C ASN A 2 -19.68 -8.97 60.11
N LEU A 3 -18.68 -9.80 60.43
CA LEU A 3 -17.32 -9.65 59.89
C LEU A 3 -17.10 -10.39 58.55
N THR A 4 -18.03 -11.31 58.17
CA THR A 4 -17.84 -12.16 57.00
C THR A 4 -18.29 -11.49 55.68
N VAL A 5 -19.14 -10.47 55.72
CA VAL A 5 -19.66 -9.79 54.53
C VAL A 5 -18.69 -8.76 53.95
N ALA A 6 -17.85 -8.14 54.76
CA ALA A 6 -16.90 -7.11 54.32
C ALA A 6 -15.73 -7.67 53.50
N VAL A 7 -15.32 -8.91 53.74
CA VAL A 7 -14.18 -9.54 53.04
C VAL A 7 -14.54 -9.97 51.63
N LEU A 8 -15.80 -10.38 51.39
CA LEU A 8 -16.25 -10.80 50.04
C LEU A 8 -16.36 -9.62 49.04
N HIS A 9 -16.73 -8.42 49.53
CA HIS A 9 -16.88 -7.26 48.64
C HIS A 9 -15.55 -6.67 48.18
N GLY A 10 -14.48 -6.84 48.99
CA GLY A 10 -13.13 -6.37 48.64
C GLY A 10 -12.47 -7.20 47.52
N ARG A 11 -12.69 -8.52 47.52
CA ARG A 11 -12.12 -9.43 46.51
C ARG A 11 -12.70 -9.24 45.13
N LEU A 12 -14.02 -9.06 45.03
CA LEU A 12 -14.69 -8.89 43.73
C LEU A 12 -14.30 -7.57 43.06
N ARG A 13 -14.01 -6.52 43.79
CA ARG A 13 -13.53 -5.22 43.22
C ARG A 13 -12.12 -5.30 42.68
N GLY A 14 -11.25 -6.09 43.31
CA GLY A 14 -9.89 -6.29 42.84
C GLY A 14 -9.80 -7.07 41.53
N GLU A 15 -10.57 -8.15 41.42
CA GLU A 15 -10.57 -9.00 40.21
C GLU A 15 -11.20 -8.30 39.01
N MET A 16 -12.22 -7.47 39.23
CA MET A 16 -12.86 -6.73 38.15
C MET A 16 -11.95 -5.65 37.55
N ARG A 17 -11.10 -5.03 38.38
CA ARG A 17 -10.12 -4.02 37.92
C ARG A 17 -8.99 -4.65 37.11
N TRP A 18 -8.54 -5.85 37.47
CA TRP A 18 -7.52 -6.58 36.73
C TRP A 18 -8.01 -7.06 35.36
N ARG A 19 -9.23 -7.57 35.31
CA ARG A 19 -9.87 -8.00 34.06
C ARG A 19 -10.09 -6.86 33.11
N ALA A 20 -10.51 -5.69 33.59
CA ALA A 20 -10.66 -4.49 32.79
C ALA A 20 -9.31 -3.99 32.22
N SER A 21 -8.23 -4.05 33.03
CA SER A 21 -6.89 -3.66 32.57
C SER A 21 -6.31 -4.61 31.52
N LEU A 22 -6.52 -5.91 31.67
CA LEU A 22 -6.07 -6.91 30.67
C LEU A 22 -6.82 -6.79 29.35
N ILE A 23 -8.12 -6.49 29.39
CA ILE A 23 -8.91 -6.26 28.17
C ILE A 23 -8.46 -4.99 27.46
N ALA A 24 -8.15 -3.92 28.21
CA ALA A 24 -7.67 -2.66 27.64
C ALA A 24 -6.28 -2.80 26.98
N VAL A 25 -5.40 -3.59 27.57
CA VAL A 25 -4.06 -3.86 27.00
C VAL A 25 -4.18 -4.75 25.74
N LEU A 26 -5.08 -5.73 25.74
CA LEU A 26 -5.29 -6.59 24.58
C LEU A 26 -5.90 -5.84 23.39
N ALA A 27 -6.79 -4.86 23.66
CA ALA A 27 -7.37 -4.02 22.60
C ALA A 27 -6.34 -3.12 21.90
N LEU A 28 -5.30 -2.68 22.60
CA LEU A 28 -4.22 -1.86 22.03
C LEU A 28 -3.27 -2.65 21.10
N VAL A 29 -3.14 -3.96 21.30
CA VAL A 29 -2.25 -4.79 20.49
C VAL A 29 -2.89 -5.19 19.15
N VAL A 30 -4.23 -5.25 19.07
CA VAL A 30 -4.94 -5.64 17.84
C VAL A 30 -5.10 -4.46 16.85
N GLY A 31 -4.91 -3.21 17.30
CA GLY A 31 -5.03 -2.01 16.44
C GLY A 31 -3.83 -1.73 15.52
N GLY A 32 -2.77 -2.53 15.54
CA GLY A 32 -1.52 -2.23 14.86
C GLY A 32 -1.23 -2.99 13.56
N CYS A 33 -2.09 -3.88 13.10
CA CYS A 33 -1.85 -4.70 11.90
C CYS A 33 -2.87 -4.40 10.80
N GLY A 34 -2.81 -3.21 10.22
CA GLY A 34 -3.75 -2.81 9.18
C GLY A 34 -3.23 -1.73 8.23
N GLN A 35 -1.99 -1.81 7.82
CA GLN A 35 -1.48 -1.02 6.70
C GLN A 35 -1.03 -2.00 5.59
N ASN A 36 -1.71 -2.29 4.62
CA ASN A 36 -2.66 -1.75 3.73
C ASN A 36 -2.29 -2.06 2.28
N GLY A 37 -2.37 -3.30 1.86
CA GLY A 37 -2.46 -3.62 0.44
C GLY A 37 -3.73 -3.05 -0.24
N ASN A 38 -4.63 -2.39 0.53
CA ASN A 38 -5.92 -1.91 0.04
C ASN A 38 -5.99 -0.40 -0.22
N ASP A 39 -4.98 0.40 0.15
CA ASP A 39 -4.89 1.78 -0.27
C ASP A 39 -4.47 1.91 -1.75
N ALA A 40 -4.58 3.12 -2.31
CA ALA A 40 -4.26 3.34 -3.71
C ALA A 40 -2.83 2.92 -4.07
N ALA A 41 -1.85 3.25 -3.23
CA ALA A 41 -0.46 2.89 -3.46
C ALA A 41 -0.23 1.37 -3.34
N GLY A 42 -0.87 0.69 -2.40
CA GLY A 42 -0.81 -0.76 -2.26
C GLY A 42 -1.42 -1.49 -3.47
N ARG A 43 -2.58 -1.03 -3.96
CA ARG A 43 -3.17 -1.57 -5.20
C ARG A 43 -2.28 -1.30 -6.41
N GLY A 44 -1.71 -0.10 -6.50
CA GLY A 44 -0.76 0.26 -7.56
C GLY A 44 0.50 -0.60 -7.54
N LYS A 45 1.02 -0.90 -6.34
CA LYS A 45 2.13 -1.84 -6.16
C LYS A 45 1.80 -3.23 -6.72
N GLN A 46 0.61 -3.76 -6.46
CA GLN A 46 0.20 -5.06 -7.01
C GLN A 46 0.16 -5.03 -8.53
N VAL A 47 -0.42 -3.98 -9.13
CA VAL A 47 -0.40 -3.80 -10.60
C VAL A 47 1.02 -3.76 -11.13
N TYR A 48 1.90 -2.99 -10.49
CA TYR A 48 3.31 -2.89 -10.88
C TYR A 48 4.03 -4.24 -10.87
N LEU A 49 3.86 -5.01 -9.80
CA LEU A 49 4.50 -6.31 -9.63
C LEU A 49 3.97 -7.38 -10.60
N THR A 50 2.74 -7.23 -11.10
CA THR A 50 2.16 -8.21 -12.03
C THR A 50 2.38 -7.84 -13.50
N GLU A 51 2.37 -6.56 -13.84
CA GLU A 51 2.34 -6.13 -15.24
C GLU A 51 3.65 -5.45 -15.71
N CYS A 52 4.51 -4.97 -14.80
CA CYS A 52 5.62 -4.08 -15.18
C CYS A 52 7.00 -4.69 -14.98
N ILE A 53 7.21 -5.56 -14.00
CA ILE A 53 8.54 -6.05 -13.60
C ILE A 53 9.20 -6.98 -14.61
N ALA A 54 8.48 -7.46 -15.61
CA ALA A 54 9.09 -8.22 -16.71
C ALA A 54 10.11 -7.38 -17.50
N CYS A 55 9.91 -6.06 -17.56
CA CYS A 55 10.77 -5.14 -18.29
C CYS A 55 11.42 -4.10 -17.37
N HIS A 56 10.72 -3.67 -16.32
CA HIS A 56 11.21 -2.71 -15.32
C HIS A 56 11.77 -3.42 -14.09
N ASN A 57 12.58 -2.72 -13.32
CA ASN A 57 13.12 -3.28 -12.07
C ASN A 57 12.00 -3.42 -11.03
N ILE A 58 12.09 -4.41 -10.15
CA ILE A 58 11.18 -4.57 -9.01
C ILE A 58 11.21 -3.35 -8.08
N ASP A 59 12.35 -2.67 -8.00
CA ASP A 59 12.49 -1.35 -7.39
C ASP A 59 12.26 -0.28 -8.49
N PRO A 60 11.14 0.46 -8.48
CA PRO A 60 10.83 1.42 -9.54
C PRO A 60 11.82 2.59 -9.65
N ALA A 61 12.69 2.78 -8.65
CA ALA A 61 13.74 3.80 -8.69
C ALA A 61 14.98 3.35 -9.48
N LYS A 62 15.05 2.09 -9.90
CA LYS A 62 16.18 1.52 -10.64
C LYS A 62 15.80 1.16 -12.06
N ASP A 63 16.80 1.21 -12.94
CA ASP A 63 16.63 0.70 -14.30
C ASP A 63 16.43 -0.81 -14.31
N GLY A 64 15.50 -1.28 -15.11
CA GLY A 64 15.28 -2.69 -15.40
C GLY A 64 16.08 -3.16 -16.62
N PRO A 65 15.96 -4.45 -16.96
CA PRO A 65 16.66 -5.02 -18.10
C PRO A 65 16.26 -4.39 -19.44
N LEU A 66 15.02 -4.01 -19.61
CA LEU A 66 14.50 -3.44 -20.85
C LEU A 66 13.98 -2.01 -20.67
N GLY A 67 13.37 -1.70 -19.53
CA GLY A 67 12.74 -0.42 -19.22
C GLY A 67 13.57 0.44 -18.25
N PRO A 68 13.45 1.77 -18.32
CA PRO A 68 14.12 2.67 -17.39
C PRO A 68 13.46 2.67 -16.02
N ALA A 69 14.10 3.34 -15.04
CA ALA A 69 13.50 3.68 -13.76
C ALA A 69 12.21 4.51 -13.97
N VAL A 70 11.14 4.14 -13.26
CA VAL A 70 9.79 4.74 -13.42
C VAL A 70 9.29 5.45 -12.16
N LYS A 71 10.06 5.46 -11.08
CA LYS A 71 9.77 6.25 -9.88
C LYS A 71 9.61 7.73 -10.25
N GLY A 72 8.60 8.39 -9.70
CA GLY A 72 8.27 9.78 -10.01
C GLY A 72 7.44 9.96 -11.30
N SER A 73 6.95 8.88 -11.94
CA SER A 73 6.08 8.99 -13.11
C SER A 73 4.75 9.66 -12.75
N SER A 74 4.40 10.72 -13.48
CA SER A 74 3.10 11.39 -13.34
C SER A 74 1.96 10.53 -13.90
N GLN A 75 0.74 10.77 -13.44
CA GLN A 75 -0.43 10.10 -13.97
C GLN A 75 -0.58 10.34 -15.48
N GLU A 76 -0.35 11.57 -15.95
CA GLU A 76 -0.39 11.94 -17.37
C GLU A 76 0.61 11.12 -18.20
N LEU A 77 1.83 10.94 -17.70
CA LEU A 77 2.84 10.10 -18.36
C LEU A 77 2.38 8.64 -18.42
N LEU A 78 1.79 8.13 -17.35
CA LEU A 78 1.27 6.76 -17.31
C LEU A 78 0.11 6.57 -18.26
N GLU A 79 -0.84 7.51 -18.34
CA GLU A 79 -1.94 7.48 -19.29
C GLU A 79 -1.43 7.49 -20.74
N ALA A 80 -0.48 8.38 -21.05
CA ALA A 80 0.08 8.44 -22.39
C ALA A 80 0.87 7.18 -22.74
N LYS A 81 1.80 6.76 -21.89
CA LYS A 81 2.72 5.67 -22.20
C LYS A 81 2.07 4.31 -22.05
N VAL A 82 1.40 4.05 -20.92
CA VAL A 82 0.81 2.74 -20.62
C VAL A 82 -0.41 2.46 -21.51
N LEU A 83 -1.29 3.44 -21.71
CA LEU A 83 -2.53 3.18 -22.45
C LEU A 83 -2.39 3.35 -23.96
N ARG A 84 -1.55 4.29 -24.41
CA ARG A 84 -1.47 4.70 -25.82
C ARG A 84 -0.10 4.46 -26.47
N GLY A 85 0.92 4.06 -25.71
CA GLY A 85 2.28 3.88 -26.24
C GLY A 85 2.99 5.19 -26.63
N SER A 86 2.43 6.34 -26.27
CA SER A 86 2.92 7.68 -26.62
C SER A 86 3.51 8.39 -25.41
N TYR A 87 4.01 9.59 -25.59
CA TYR A 87 4.50 10.46 -24.53
C TYR A 87 3.69 11.76 -24.50
N PRO A 88 3.54 12.41 -23.34
CA PRO A 88 2.95 13.74 -23.25
C PRO A 88 3.76 14.76 -24.03
N PRO A 89 3.14 15.85 -24.51
CA PRO A 89 3.87 16.94 -25.16
C PRO A 89 5.01 17.46 -24.28
N GLY A 90 6.19 17.66 -24.90
CA GLY A 90 7.38 18.15 -24.20
C GLY A 90 8.12 17.14 -23.32
N TYR A 91 7.64 15.89 -23.20
CA TYR A 91 8.35 14.87 -22.44
C TYR A 91 9.53 14.29 -23.23
N THR A 92 10.70 14.27 -22.60
CA THR A 92 11.89 13.63 -23.17
C THR A 92 12.01 12.19 -22.68
N PRO A 93 11.91 11.17 -23.56
CA PRO A 93 12.06 9.77 -23.16
C PRO A 93 13.41 9.49 -22.54
N LYS A 94 13.43 8.73 -21.43
CA LYS A 94 14.67 8.31 -20.77
C LYS A 94 15.47 7.31 -21.60
N ARG A 95 14.83 6.60 -22.52
CA ARG A 95 15.47 5.67 -23.48
C ARG A 95 14.86 5.84 -24.86
N PRO A 96 15.64 5.70 -25.94
CA PRO A 96 15.15 5.88 -27.32
C PRO A 96 14.36 4.68 -27.85
N THR A 97 14.15 3.63 -27.05
CA THR A 97 13.49 2.40 -27.49
C THR A 97 11.97 2.46 -27.30
N ALA A 98 11.23 1.85 -28.25
CA ALA A 98 9.76 1.76 -28.23
C ALA A 98 9.27 0.33 -27.92
N LEU A 99 9.98 -0.40 -27.06
CA LEU A 99 9.67 -1.81 -26.75
C LEU A 99 8.40 -2.00 -25.91
N MET A 100 8.01 -1.00 -25.11
CA MET A 100 6.82 -1.09 -24.27
C MET A 100 5.55 -0.97 -25.11
N LEU A 101 4.79 -2.05 -25.20
CA LEU A 101 3.51 -2.06 -25.88
C LEU A 101 2.39 -1.42 -25.04
N PRO A 102 1.39 -0.78 -25.66
CA PRO A 102 0.22 -0.24 -24.97
C PRO A 102 -0.57 -1.32 -24.23
N MET A 103 -1.07 -0.98 -23.04
CA MET A 103 -1.91 -1.85 -22.21
C MET A 103 -3.20 -1.12 -21.80
N PRO A 104 -4.14 -0.88 -22.73
CA PRO A 104 -5.37 -0.12 -22.46
C PRO A 104 -6.26 -0.77 -21.40
N LYS A 105 -6.12 -2.08 -21.15
CA LYS A 105 -6.79 -2.80 -20.06
C LYS A 105 -6.52 -2.22 -18.68
N LEU A 106 -5.42 -1.47 -18.50
CA LEU A 106 -5.01 -0.89 -17.24
C LEU A 106 -5.61 0.51 -16.97
N ALA A 107 -6.50 1.02 -17.80
CA ALA A 107 -7.05 2.38 -17.66
C ALA A 107 -7.58 2.68 -16.25
N ALA A 108 -8.39 1.79 -15.67
CA ALA A 108 -8.94 1.94 -14.32
C ALA A 108 -7.89 1.80 -13.20
N LYS A 109 -6.67 1.37 -13.51
CA LYS A 109 -5.58 1.15 -12.57
C LYS A 109 -4.53 2.26 -12.56
N ILE A 110 -4.59 3.17 -13.51
CA ILE A 110 -3.61 4.25 -13.65
C ILE A 110 -3.52 5.14 -12.40
N PRO A 111 -4.62 5.57 -11.76
CA PRO A 111 -4.52 6.37 -10.54
C PRO A 111 -3.80 5.65 -9.38
N ASP A 112 -4.08 4.35 -9.21
CA ASP A 112 -3.43 3.52 -8.19
C ASP A 112 -1.93 3.37 -8.50
N LEU A 113 -1.59 3.10 -9.75
CA LEU A 113 -0.21 2.99 -10.22
C LEU A 113 0.55 4.30 -10.02
N ALA A 114 -0.06 5.44 -10.34
CA ALA A 114 0.52 6.76 -10.08
C ALA A 114 0.75 7.01 -8.58
N ALA A 115 -0.17 6.57 -7.73
CA ALA A 115 -0.01 6.67 -6.28
C ALA A 115 1.18 5.86 -5.76
N PHE A 116 1.45 4.70 -6.31
CA PHE A 116 2.60 3.86 -5.96
C PHE A 116 3.93 4.43 -6.45
N LEU A 117 3.95 5.01 -7.64
CA LEU A 117 5.18 5.48 -8.30
C LEU A 117 5.62 6.90 -7.89
N ARG A 118 4.82 7.59 -7.08
CA ARG A 118 5.17 8.92 -6.53
C ARG A 118 6.44 8.92 -5.69
#